data_5049d6c2bd350f377a08ccce386d0d0a
#
_entry.id   5049d6c2bd350f377a08ccce386d0d0a
#
_cell.length_a   1.000
_cell.length_b   1.000
_cell.length_c   1.000
_cell.angle_alpha   90.00
_cell.angle_beta   90.00
_cell.angle_gamma   90.00
#
_symmetry.space_group_name_H-M   'P 1'
#
loop_
_entity.id
_entity.type
_entity.pdbx_description
1 polymer ?
#
loop_
_entity_poly.entity_id
_entity_poly.type
_entity_poly.pdbx_seq_one_letter_code
_entity_poly.pdbx_strand_id
1 'polypeptide(L)'
;EIKSVSLNRPAAIATQTETGEFDGIYLPYNYVAQMDIDGKPLYVTASARTRLAFPLGVLQNAMNMGMEWNYQKNLGEGQVFDVTRPISESLSTRPRRFKDIPGLQPFAFYAEEVLNLPVNRHKLAFTAGIRLQSLLGLDTKYKMQGKIYPDLRLDLQWSLPVSNGWDVAFSGGLGWISRMPTTTQLYPDFKYVDLIQLNYYHTNPDYRRINMMTYKWDNTNYQLEPARNMKWEVRAD
;
A
#
# COMPACT_ATOMS: atom_id res chain seq x y z
N GLU A 1 -17.41 14.76 7.20
CA GLU A 1 -17.69 15.93 6.35
C GLU A 1 -19.19 16.16 6.27
N ILE A 2 -19.62 17.40 6.48
CA ILE A 2 -21.02 17.83 6.33
C ILE A 2 -21.06 18.97 5.31
N LYS A 3 -21.96 18.87 4.32
CA LYS A 3 -22.07 19.84 3.24
C LYS A 3 -23.53 20.13 2.90
N SER A 4 -23.88 21.41 2.81
CA SER A 4 -25.17 21.83 2.22
C SER A 4 -25.04 21.79 0.68
N VAL A 5 -25.91 21.04 0.04
CA VAL A 5 -25.98 20.91 -1.41
C VAL A 5 -27.24 21.58 -1.91
N SER A 6 -27.09 22.47 -2.93
CA SER A 6 -28.18 23.14 -3.62
C SER A 6 -28.07 22.87 -5.11
N LEU A 7 -29.11 22.34 -5.71
CA LEU A 7 -29.17 21.95 -7.11
C LEU A 7 -30.07 22.90 -7.91
N ASN A 8 -29.62 23.33 -9.06
CA ASN A 8 -30.41 24.14 -9.96
C ASN A 8 -31.56 23.33 -10.62
N ARG A 9 -31.38 22.03 -10.72
CA ARG A 9 -32.36 21.06 -11.23
C ARG A 9 -32.21 19.73 -10.50
N PRO A 10 -33.29 18.94 -10.35
CA PRO A 10 -33.19 17.61 -9.78
C PRO A 10 -32.25 16.74 -10.60
N ALA A 11 -31.21 16.20 -9.97
CA ALA A 11 -30.30 15.23 -10.60
C ALA A 11 -30.81 13.82 -10.39
N ALA A 12 -30.75 13.01 -11.43
CA ALA A 12 -31.06 11.59 -11.38
C ALA A 12 -29.81 10.80 -11.02
N ILE A 13 -29.89 9.96 -9.99
CA ILE A 13 -28.76 9.14 -9.54
C ILE A 13 -29.16 7.68 -9.35
N ALA A 14 -28.20 6.79 -9.52
CA ALA A 14 -28.29 5.39 -9.13
C ALA A 14 -27.72 5.18 -7.73
N THR A 15 -28.34 4.28 -6.96
CA THR A 15 -27.90 3.94 -5.59
C THR A 15 -27.42 2.49 -5.47
N GLN A 16 -27.46 1.73 -6.56
CA GLN A 16 -27.20 0.30 -6.59
C GLN A 16 -25.70 -0.03 -6.49
N THR A 17 -25.42 -1.19 -5.92
CA THR A 17 -24.05 -1.69 -5.70
C THR A 17 -23.71 -2.90 -6.58
N GLU A 18 -24.66 -3.35 -7.41
CA GLU A 18 -24.48 -4.48 -8.31
C GLU A 18 -24.76 -4.07 -9.76
N THR A 19 -24.24 -4.85 -10.71
CA THR A 19 -24.50 -4.65 -12.13
C THR A 19 -25.94 -5.05 -12.46
N GLY A 20 -26.69 -4.19 -13.14
CA GLY A 20 -28.05 -4.45 -13.57
C GLY A 20 -28.84 -3.19 -13.87
N GLU A 21 -30.09 -3.39 -14.29
CA GLU A 21 -31.09 -2.34 -14.49
C GLU A 21 -31.85 -2.11 -13.20
N PHE A 22 -31.95 -0.86 -12.78
CA PHE A 22 -32.61 -0.46 -11.55
C PHE A 22 -33.32 0.87 -11.72
N ASP A 23 -34.33 1.08 -10.90
CA ASP A 23 -34.93 2.39 -10.79
C ASP A 23 -33.97 3.34 -10.07
N GLY A 24 -33.73 4.49 -10.69
CA GLY A 24 -32.99 5.58 -10.08
C GLY A 24 -33.86 6.44 -9.17
N ILE A 25 -33.23 7.39 -8.51
CA ILE A 25 -33.91 8.41 -7.68
C ILE A 25 -33.58 9.81 -8.16
N TYR A 26 -34.47 10.76 -7.92
CA TYR A 26 -34.18 12.19 -8.04
C TYR A 26 -33.70 12.73 -6.71
N LEU A 27 -32.57 13.43 -6.73
CA LEU A 27 -32.08 14.18 -5.57
C LEU A 27 -33.02 15.35 -5.25
N PRO A 28 -33.23 15.69 -3.97
CA PRO A 28 -33.89 16.92 -3.57
C PRO A 28 -33.14 18.15 -4.10
N TYR A 29 -33.83 19.25 -4.33
CA TYR A 29 -33.18 20.52 -4.72
C TYR A 29 -32.17 21.02 -3.66
N ASN A 30 -32.54 20.86 -2.40
CA ASN A 30 -31.68 21.25 -1.27
C ASN A 30 -31.65 20.11 -0.26
N TYR A 31 -30.45 19.73 0.17
CA TYR A 31 -30.24 18.73 1.20
C TYR A 31 -28.90 18.93 1.92
N VAL A 32 -28.80 18.37 3.11
CA VAL A 32 -27.55 18.25 3.83
C VAL A 32 -26.99 16.87 3.57
N ALA A 33 -25.81 16.83 2.98
CA ALA A 33 -25.02 15.61 2.79
C ALA A 33 -24.08 15.43 3.97
N GLN A 34 -23.95 14.21 4.46
CA GLN A 34 -23.00 13.83 5.50
C GLN A 34 -22.24 12.60 5.06
N MET A 35 -20.92 12.65 5.21
CA MET A 35 -20.03 11.51 5.01
C MET A 35 -19.13 11.36 6.22
N ASP A 36 -19.16 10.20 6.85
CA ASP A 36 -18.31 9.82 7.95
C ASP A 36 -17.29 8.77 7.49
N ILE A 37 -16.08 8.85 8.05
CA ILE A 37 -15.04 7.86 7.81
C ILE A 37 -14.70 7.21 9.14
N ASP A 38 -15.14 5.96 9.32
CA ASP A 38 -14.79 5.15 10.49
C ASP A 38 -13.62 4.23 10.16
N GLY A 39 -12.47 4.56 10.74
CA GLY A 39 -11.25 3.77 10.61
C GLY A 39 -10.81 3.22 11.97
N LYS A 40 -10.61 1.89 12.05
CA LYS A 40 -10.09 1.18 13.24
C LYS A 40 -8.89 0.33 12.82
N PRO A 41 -7.72 0.96 12.60
CA PRO A 41 -6.54 0.22 12.17
C PRO A 41 -5.99 -0.67 13.28
N LEU A 42 -5.73 -1.93 12.93
CA LEU A 42 -5.04 -2.91 13.75
C LEU A 42 -3.68 -3.21 13.13
N TYR A 43 -2.61 -3.06 13.92
CA TYR A 43 -1.25 -3.42 13.54
C TYR A 43 -0.68 -4.40 14.56
N VAL A 44 -0.15 -5.52 14.08
CA VAL A 44 0.57 -6.49 14.91
C VAL A 44 1.91 -6.74 14.26
N THR A 45 2.99 -6.67 15.05
CA THR A 45 4.35 -6.94 14.58
C THR A 45 4.99 -8.00 15.48
N ALA A 46 5.56 -9.02 14.85
CA ALA A 46 6.42 -9.99 15.51
C ALA A 46 7.78 -10.00 14.82
N SER A 47 8.86 -9.91 15.60
CA SER A 47 10.21 -9.95 15.06
C SER A 47 11.16 -10.72 15.97
N ALA A 48 12.13 -11.40 15.35
CA ALA A 48 13.25 -12.05 16.02
C ALA A 48 14.55 -11.63 15.33
N ARG A 49 15.59 -11.36 16.11
CA ARG A 49 16.91 -10.98 15.62
C ARG A 49 17.99 -11.69 16.41
N THR A 50 19.07 -12.03 15.76
CA THR A 50 20.27 -12.54 16.38
C THR A 50 21.50 -11.93 15.73
N ARG A 51 22.55 -11.79 16.51
CA ARG A 51 23.87 -11.37 16.05
C ARG A 51 24.89 -12.39 16.53
N LEU A 52 25.64 -12.94 15.61
CA LEU A 52 26.74 -13.84 15.85
C LEU A 52 28.02 -13.09 15.49
N ALA A 53 28.93 -12.94 16.46
CA ALA A 53 30.22 -12.29 16.22
C ALA A 53 31.33 -13.27 16.61
N PHE A 54 32.26 -13.52 15.69
CA PHE A 54 33.38 -14.42 15.91
C PHE A 54 34.61 -13.94 15.13
N PRO A 55 35.79 -13.96 15.74
CA PRO A 55 37.03 -13.62 15.07
C PRO A 55 37.49 -14.79 14.18
N LEU A 56 37.97 -14.46 12.98
CA LEU A 56 38.64 -15.37 12.05
C LEU A 56 40.06 -14.89 11.86
N GLY A 57 40.96 -15.19 12.84
CA GLY A 57 42.28 -14.63 12.88
C GLY A 57 42.28 -13.12 13.09
N VAL A 58 42.79 -12.35 12.13
CA VAL A 58 42.77 -10.87 12.16
C VAL A 58 41.44 -10.28 11.66
N LEU A 59 40.63 -11.08 11.01
CA LEU A 59 39.33 -10.69 10.46
C LEU A 59 38.25 -10.71 11.57
N GLN A 60 37.61 -9.56 11.79
CA GLN A 60 36.44 -9.49 12.66
C GLN A 60 35.19 -9.69 11.84
N ASN A 61 34.45 -10.72 12.18
CA ASN A 61 33.24 -11.13 11.49
C ASN A 61 32.03 -10.97 12.41
N ALA A 62 30.94 -10.44 11.87
CA ALA A 62 29.65 -10.39 12.54
C ALA A 62 28.53 -10.68 11.55
N MET A 63 27.74 -11.68 11.84
CA MET A 63 26.55 -12.05 11.09
C MET A 63 25.29 -11.61 11.84
N ASN A 64 24.50 -10.76 11.21
CA ASN A 64 23.20 -10.31 11.69
C ASN A 64 22.11 -11.06 10.92
N MET A 65 21.19 -11.69 11.62
CA MET A 65 20.05 -12.36 11.01
C MET A 65 18.76 -11.98 11.71
N GLY A 66 17.66 -12.00 10.98
CA GLY A 66 16.37 -11.79 11.60
C GLY A 66 15.21 -12.08 10.68
N MET A 67 14.05 -12.14 11.29
CA MET A 67 12.78 -12.28 10.61
C MET A 67 11.78 -11.30 11.20
N GLU A 68 10.86 -10.87 10.37
CA GLU A 68 9.83 -9.89 10.71
C GLU A 68 8.52 -10.29 10.03
N TRP A 69 7.47 -10.34 10.80
CA TRP A 69 6.12 -10.54 10.33
C TRP A 69 5.25 -9.40 10.83
N ASN A 70 4.48 -8.83 9.93
CA ASN A 70 3.53 -7.77 10.23
C ASN A 70 2.13 -8.19 9.80
N TYR A 71 1.13 -7.80 10.55
CA TYR A 71 -0.27 -7.92 10.19
C TYR A 71 -0.92 -6.55 10.26
N GLN A 72 -1.61 -6.17 9.17
CA GLN A 72 -2.27 -4.88 9.06
C GLN A 72 -3.69 -5.09 8.57
N LYS A 73 -4.68 -4.60 9.32
CA LYS A 73 -6.09 -4.64 8.93
C LYS A 73 -6.82 -3.41 9.47
N ASN A 74 -7.76 -2.89 8.71
CA ASN A 74 -8.69 -1.88 9.20
C ASN A 74 -10.03 -2.56 9.54
N LEU A 75 -10.47 -2.44 10.79
CA LEU A 75 -11.71 -3.03 11.31
C LEU A 75 -12.89 -2.06 11.31
N GLY A 76 -12.70 -0.87 10.79
CA GLY A 76 -13.73 0.19 10.74
C GLY A 76 -14.82 -0.06 9.70
N GLU A 77 -15.93 0.66 9.85
CA GLU A 77 -17.04 0.63 8.88
C GLU A 77 -16.70 1.36 7.56
N GLY A 78 -15.56 2.09 7.51
CA GLY A 78 -15.10 2.74 6.29
C GLY A 78 -15.85 4.03 5.97
N GLN A 79 -16.16 4.21 4.69
CA GLN A 79 -16.94 5.36 4.24
C GLN A 79 -18.43 5.09 4.44
N VAL A 80 -19.05 5.87 5.33
CA VAL A 80 -20.47 5.76 5.66
C VAL A 80 -21.16 7.06 5.24
N PHE A 81 -22.07 6.96 4.31
CA PHE A 81 -22.89 8.08 3.86
C PHE A 81 -24.24 7.59 3.31
N ASP A 82 -25.20 8.49 3.29
CA ASP A 82 -26.49 8.24 2.68
C ASP A 82 -26.39 8.40 1.16
N VAL A 83 -26.50 7.30 0.43
CA VAL A 83 -26.44 7.30 -1.04
C VAL A 83 -27.56 8.12 -1.69
N THR A 84 -28.66 8.40 -0.95
CA THR A 84 -29.76 9.25 -1.42
C THR A 84 -29.49 10.74 -1.18
N ARG A 85 -28.41 11.09 -0.47
CA ARG A 85 -27.96 12.45 -0.17
C ARG A 85 -26.45 12.59 -0.33
N PRO A 86 -25.92 12.36 -1.51
CA PRO A 86 -24.49 12.34 -1.76
C PRO A 86 -23.87 13.72 -1.64
N ILE A 87 -22.58 13.79 -1.30
CA ILE A 87 -21.80 15.03 -1.26
C ILE A 87 -21.66 15.67 -2.64
N SER A 88 -21.73 14.86 -3.70
CA SER A 88 -21.63 15.31 -5.09
C SER A 88 -22.66 14.59 -5.95
N GLU A 89 -23.19 15.29 -6.95
CA GLU A 89 -24.11 14.72 -7.95
C GLU A 89 -23.46 13.60 -8.79
N SER A 90 -22.14 13.59 -8.88
CA SER A 90 -21.39 12.57 -9.61
C SER A 90 -20.99 11.43 -8.67
N LEU A 91 -21.89 10.49 -8.46
CA LEU A 91 -21.63 9.30 -7.63
C LEU A 91 -21.00 8.17 -8.43
N SER A 92 -19.68 8.18 -8.54
CA SER A 92 -18.93 6.99 -8.96
C SER A 92 -18.49 6.11 -7.78
N THR A 93 -18.74 6.55 -6.54
CA THR A 93 -18.38 5.86 -5.29
C THR A 93 -19.61 5.35 -4.58
N ARG A 94 -19.48 4.23 -3.90
CA ARG A 94 -20.49 3.64 -3.01
C ARG A 94 -19.89 3.44 -1.62
N PRO A 95 -20.68 3.33 -0.56
CA PRO A 95 -20.18 2.99 0.77
C PRO A 95 -19.36 1.70 0.73
N ARG A 96 -18.18 1.70 1.37
CA ARG A 96 -17.30 0.54 1.45
C ARG A 96 -16.82 0.35 2.87
N ARG A 97 -17.03 -0.84 3.40
CA ARG A 97 -16.56 -1.21 4.73
C ARG A 97 -15.10 -1.61 4.69
N PHE A 98 -14.26 -0.97 5.51
CA PHE A 98 -12.85 -1.31 5.60
C PHE A 98 -12.61 -2.71 6.21
N LYS A 99 -13.48 -3.14 7.12
CA LYS A 99 -13.42 -4.46 7.75
C LYS A 99 -13.55 -5.62 6.76
N ASP A 100 -14.20 -5.40 5.61
CA ASP A 100 -14.38 -6.42 4.56
C ASP A 100 -13.14 -6.56 3.68
N ILE A 101 -12.18 -5.63 3.77
CA ILE A 101 -10.92 -5.70 3.05
C ILE A 101 -9.98 -6.68 3.78
N PRO A 102 -9.39 -7.65 3.08
CA PRO A 102 -8.45 -8.59 3.68
C PRO A 102 -7.26 -7.87 4.32
N GLY A 103 -6.78 -8.40 5.44
CA GLY A 103 -5.57 -7.89 6.07
C GLY A 103 -4.31 -8.25 5.28
N LEU A 104 -3.32 -7.35 5.27
CA LEU A 104 -2.01 -7.62 4.70
C LEU A 104 -1.08 -8.27 5.72
N GLN A 105 -0.27 -9.21 5.25
CA GLN A 105 0.70 -9.94 6.06
C GLN A 105 2.08 -9.92 5.40
N PRO A 106 2.79 -8.77 5.37
CA PRO A 106 4.17 -8.75 4.92
C PRO A 106 5.06 -9.54 5.87
N PHE A 107 5.87 -10.40 5.28
CA PHE A 107 6.89 -11.21 5.95
C PHE A 107 8.24 -10.93 5.32
N ALA A 108 9.28 -10.82 6.14
CA ALA A 108 10.64 -10.69 5.70
C ALA A 108 11.59 -11.53 6.53
N PHE A 109 12.55 -12.14 5.86
CA PHE A 109 13.76 -12.70 6.46
C PHE A 109 14.97 -11.94 5.94
N TYR A 110 15.97 -11.68 6.78
CA TYR A 110 17.20 -11.05 6.35
C TYR A 110 18.42 -11.69 7.01
N ALA A 111 19.52 -11.67 6.26
CA ALA A 111 20.83 -12.02 6.76
C ALA A 111 21.84 -11.03 6.20
N GLU A 112 22.76 -10.56 7.04
CA GLU A 112 23.80 -9.59 6.71
C GLU A 112 25.11 -10.02 7.36
N GLU A 113 26.15 -10.07 6.56
CA GLU A 113 27.50 -10.35 6.98
C GLU A 113 28.31 -9.06 6.98
N VAL A 114 29.00 -8.79 8.09
CA VAL A 114 29.88 -7.62 8.24
C VAL A 114 31.29 -8.12 8.53
N LEU A 115 32.19 -7.86 7.60
CA LEU A 115 33.60 -8.25 7.69
C LEU A 115 34.44 -6.98 7.88
N ASN A 116 35.25 -6.93 8.96
CA ASN A 116 36.24 -5.88 9.20
C ASN A 116 37.62 -6.47 9.14
N LEU A 117 38.41 -6.00 8.21
CA LEU A 117 39.80 -6.42 7.99
C LEU A 117 40.76 -5.25 8.26
N PRO A 118 41.50 -5.25 9.37
CA PRO A 118 42.60 -4.32 9.57
C PRO A 118 43.81 -4.78 8.76
N VAL A 119 44.32 -3.91 7.87
CA VAL A 119 45.53 -4.14 7.07
C VAL A 119 46.52 -3.05 7.35
N ASN A 120 47.49 -3.31 8.22
CA ASN A 120 48.43 -2.30 8.72
C ASN A 120 47.72 -1.08 9.33
N ARG A 121 47.81 0.08 8.63
CA ARG A 121 47.16 1.33 9.02
C ARG A 121 45.76 1.49 8.37
N HIS A 122 45.40 0.64 7.40
CA HIS A 122 44.12 0.68 6.70
C HIS A 122 43.08 -0.14 7.42
N LYS A 123 41.82 0.27 7.31
CA LYS A 123 40.67 -0.53 7.73
C LYS A 123 39.77 -0.74 6.53
N LEU A 124 39.52 -1.98 6.18
CA LEU A 124 38.55 -2.39 5.17
C LEU A 124 37.32 -2.97 5.86
N ALA A 125 36.18 -2.45 5.55
CA ALA A 125 34.90 -3.00 5.99
C ALA A 125 34.09 -3.41 4.78
N PHE A 126 33.60 -4.63 4.76
CA PHE A 126 32.74 -5.16 3.73
C PHE A 126 31.45 -5.65 4.36
N THR A 127 30.32 -5.25 3.78
CA THR A 127 29.00 -5.70 4.21
C THR A 127 28.28 -6.33 3.02
N ALA A 128 27.77 -7.55 3.18
CA ALA A 128 26.92 -8.22 2.21
C ALA A 128 25.64 -8.65 2.90
N GLY A 129 24.50 -8.29 2.34
CA GLY A 129 23.20 -8.60 2.91
C GLY A 129 22.19 -9.10 1.88
N ILE A 130 21.27 -9.92 2.34
CA ILE A 130 20.10 -10.35 1.60
C ILE A 130 18.85 -10.16 2.46
N ARG A 131 17.80 -9.62 1.87
CA ARG A 131 16.46 -9.56 2.46
C ARG A 131 15.49 -10.28 1.52
N LEU A 132 14.83 -11.27 2.05
CA LEU A 132 13.79 -12.05 1.35
C LEU A 132 12.44 -11.56 1.84
N GLN A 133 11.60 -11.08 0.94
CA GLN A 133 10.30 -10.51 1.29
C GLN A 133 9.17 -11.27 0.58
N SER A 134 8.03 -11.40 1.27
CA SER A 134 6.82 -12.01 0.74
C SER A 134 5.58 -11.38 1.34
N LEU A 135 4.45 -11.44 0.65
CA LEU A 135 3.13 -11.16 1.20
C LEU A 135 2.39 -12.48 1.43
N LEU A 136 2.09 -12.78 2.69
CA LEU A 136 1.37 -13.98 3.07
C LEU A 136 -0.15 -13.74 3.02
N GLY A 137 -0.92 -14.81 2.82
CA GLY A 137 -2.38 -14.75 2.89
C GLY A 137 -3.06 -14.04 1.71
N LEU A 138 -2.36 -13.81 0.60
CA LEU A 138 -2.99 -13.32 -0.63
C LEU A 138 -3.83 -14.41 -1.31
N ASP A 139 -4.91 -14.01 -1.98
CA ASP A 139 -5.70 -14.89 -2.83
C ASP A 139 -4.84 -15.49 -3.96
N THR A 140 -5.15 -16.71 -4.37
CA THR A 140 -4.44 -17.43 -5.44
C THR A 140 -4.50 -16.74 -6.80
N LYS A 141 -5.43 -15.81 -7.00
CA LYS A 141 -5.54 -14.98 -8.20
C LYS A 141 -4.36 -14.01 -8.36
N TYR A 142 -3.72 -13.60 -7.26
CA TYR A 142 -2.60 -12.66 -7.33
C TYR A 142 -1.32 -13.33 -7.79
N LYS A 143 -0.68 -12.76 -8.79
CA LYS A 143 0.62 -13.21 -9.30
C LYS A 143 1.71 -13.25 -8.22
N MET A 144 1.58 -12.43 -7.18
CA MET A 144 2.51 -12.35 -6.05
C MET A 144 2.30 -13.45 -5.01
N GLN A 145 1.21 -14.19 -5.05
CA GLN A 145 0.89 -15.20 -4.06
C GLN A 145 1.99 -16.28 -4.01
N GLY A 146 2.54 -16.54 -2.82
CA GLY A 146 3.61 -17.51 -2.59
C GLY A 146 4.99 -17.15 -3.17
N LYS A 147 5.17 -15.96 -3.77
CA LYS A 147 6.46 -15.53 -4.28
C LYS A 147 7.32 -14.85 -3.22
N ILE A 148 8.64 -15.06 -3.36
CA ILE A 148 9.67 -14.44 -2.54
C ILE A 148 10.46 -13.47 -3.42
N TYR A 149 10.67 -12.27 -2.92
CA TYR A 149 11.40 -11.19 -3.60
C TYR A 149 12.72 -10.93 -2.87
N PRO A 150 13.86 -11.27 -3.48
CA PRO A 150 15.17 -11.04 -2.89
C PRO A 150 15.67 -9.63 -3.14
N ASP A 151 16.11 -8.96 -2.09
CA ASP A 151 16.84 -7.70 -2.11
C ASP A 151 18.26 -7.94 -1.64
N LEU A 152 19.22 -7.64 -2.49
CA LEU A 152 20.65 -7.78 -2.21
C LEU A 152 21.24 -6.41 -1.86
N ARG A 153 22.18 -6.40 -0.94
CA ARG A 153 22.95 -5.23 -0.58
C ARG A 153 24.43 -5.57 -0.44
N LEU A 154 25.28 -4.73 -1.01
CA LEU A 154 26.73 -4.81 -0.92
C LEU A 154 27.26 -3.42 -0.58
N ASP A 155 28.10 -3.31 0.45
CA ASP A 155 28.77 -2.08 0.83
C ASP A 155 30.26 -2.38 1.08
N LEU A 156 31.13 -1.49 0.62
CA LEU A 156 32.56 -1.50 0.87
C LEU A 156 32.99 -0.16 1.42
N GLN A 157 33.75 -0.17 2.49
CA GLN A 157 34.38 1.00 3.08
C GLN A 157 35.88 0.77 3.23
N TRP A 158 36.66 1.75 2.83
CA TRP A 158 38.09 1.80 3.02
C TRP A 158 38.49 3.06 3.79
N SER A 159 39.09 2.90 4.97
CA SER A 159 39.53 4.00 5.81
C SER A 159 41.04 4.00 5.94
N LEU A 160 41.65 5.18 5.83
CA LEU A 160 43.07 5.40 5.81
C LEU A 160 43.43 6.55 6.79
N PRO A 161 44.21 6.31 7.83
CA PRO A 161 44.78 7.40 8.64
C PRO A 161 45.83 8.15 7.84
N VAL A 162 45.66 9.44 7.66
CA VAL A 162 46.57 10.25 6.83
C VAL A 162 47.71 10.86 7.65
N SER A 163 47.44 11.68 8.62
CA SER A 163 48.42 12.29 9.53
C SER A 163 47.73 13.21 10.52
N ASN A 164 48.35 13.48 11.69
CA ASN A 164 47.90 14.47 12.67
C ASN A 164 46.42 14.30 13.13
N GLY A 165 45.95 13.05 13.22
CA GLY A 165 44.57 12.77 13.67
C GLY A 165 43.52 12.91 12.60
N TRP A 166 43.88 13.04 11.32
CA TRP A 166 42.98 12.99 10.19
C TRP A 166 42.86 11.58 9.64
N ASP A 167 41.63 11.11 9.48
CA ASP A 167 41.29 9.88 8.78
C ASP A 167 40.53 10.24 7.50
N VAL A 168 40.85 9.58 6.40
CA VAL A 168 40.09 9.67 5.14
C VAL A 168 39.38 8.34 4.90
N ALA A 169 38.11 8.39 4.59
CA ALA A 169 37.34 7.19 4.27
C ALA A 169 36.67 7.30 2.88
N PHE A 170 36.77 6.24 2.12
CA PHE A 170 36.02 6.07 0.89
C PHE A 170 35.02 4.93 1.08
N SER A 171 33.78 5.15 0.69
CA SER A 171 32.77 4.11 0.74
C SER A 171 31.98 4.05 -0.56
N GLY A 172 31.54 2.85 -0.90
CA GLY A 172 30.66 2.58 -2.04
C GLY A 172 29.66 1.51 -1.69
N GLY A 173 28.42 1.70 -2.09
CA GLY A 173 27.33 0.78 -1.84
C GLY A 173 26.45 0.55 -3.07
N LEU A 174 25.93 -0.66 -3.18
CA LEU A 174 25.01 -1.09 -4.20
C LEU A 174 23.93 -1.96 -3.58
N GLY A 175 22.66 -1.72 -3.92
CA GLY A 175 21.57 -2.57 -3.42
C GLY A 175 20.30 -2.46 -4.23
N TRP A 176 19.48 -3.50 -4.08
CA TRP A 176 18.12 -3.53 -4.57
C TRP A 176 17.14 -3.40 -3.41
N ILE A 177 16.05 -2.69 -3.65
CA ILE A 177 14.98 -2.49 -2.67
C ILE A 177 13.65 -2.76 -3.37
N SER A 178 12.95 -3.78 -2.90
CA SER A 178 11.59 -4.09 -3.33
C SER A 178 10.58 -3.42 -2.42
N ARG A 179 9.63 -2.70 -2.99
CA ARG A 179 8.53 -2.08 -2.27
C ARG A 179 7.23 -2.83 -2.54
N MET A 180 6.72 -3.50 -1.50
CA MET A 180 5.46 -4.23 -1.59
C MET A 180 4.28 -3.31 -1.83
N PRO A 181 3.25 -3.75 -2.59
CA PRO A 181 2.04 -3.00 -2.79
C PRO A 181 1.29 -2.75 -1.47
N THR A 182 0.62 -1.61 -1.42
CA THR A 182 -0.24 -1.23 -0.30
C THR A 182 -1.62 -1.89 -0.39
N THR A 183 -2.39 -1.84 0.70
CA THR A 183 -3.77 -2.35 0.75
C THR A 183 -4.64 -1.72 -0.35
N THR A 184 -4.52 -0.42 -0.59
CA THR A 184 -5.30 0.29 -1.61
C THR A 184 -4.93 -0.09 -3.05
N GLN A 185 -3.70 -0.52 -3.29
CA GLN A 185 -3.25 -1.01 -4.59
C GLN A 185 -3.71 -2.46 -4.84
N LEU A 186 -3.70 -3.30 -3.80
CA LEU A 186 -4.15 -4.69 -3.89
C LEU A 186 -5.68 -4.80 -3.91
N TYR A 187 -6.36 -3.97 -3.13
CA TYR A 187 -7.81 -4.01 -2.98
C TYR A 187 -8.39 -2.61 -3.29
N PRO A 188 -8.33 -2.13 -4.54
CA PRO A 188 -8.91 -0.85 -4.92
C PRO A 188 -10.43 -0.86 -4.77
N ASP A 189 -11.05 0.33 -4.79
CA ASP A 189 -12.49 0.44 -4.83
C ASP A 189 -13.04 0.00 -6.18
N PHE A 190 -14.25 -0.56 -6.15
CA PHE A 190 -15.00 -0.80 -7.38
C PHE A 190 -15.32 0.52 -8.07
N LYS A 191 -15.30 0.50 -9.39
CA LYS A 191 -15.76 1.62 -10.20
C LYS A 191 -17.19 1.36 -10.64
N TYR A 192 -18.07 2.31 -10.35
CA TYR A 192 -19.45 2.26 -10.78
C TYR A 192 -19.64 3.21 -11.98
N VAL A 193 -20.31 2.73 -13.00
CA VAL A 193 -20.70 3.51 -14.18
C VAL A 193 -22.20 3.38 -14.33
N ASP A 194 -22.91 4.49 -14.10
CA ASP A 194 -24.35 4.56 -14.14
C ASP A 194 -24.78 5.23 -15.45
N LEU A 195 -25.55 4.53 -16.25
CA LEU A 195 -26.10 5.00 -17.53
C LEU A 195 -27.61 5.19 -17.40
N ILE A 196 -28.08 6.41 -17.66
CA ILE A 196 -29.50 6.70 -17.65
C ILE A 196 -30.12 6.12 -18.92
N GLN A 197 -31.09 5.20 -18.77
CA GLN A 197 -31.86 4.64 -19.88
C GLN A 197 -33.19 5.37 -20.07
N LEU A 198 -33.85 5.73 -18.97
CA LEU A 198 -35.06 6.52 -18.96
C LEU A 198 -34.96 7.61 -17.91
N ASN A 199 -35.28 8.84 -18.28
CA ASN A 199 -35.36 9.97 -17.37
C ASN A 199 -36.60 10.81 -17.72
N TYR A 200 -37.68 10.55 -17.03
CA TYR A 200 -38.92 11.30 -17.17
C TYR A 200 -39.21 12.05 -15.88
N TYR A 201 -39.02 13.35 -15.91
CA TYR A 201 -39.31 14.24 -14.80
C TYR A 201 -40.71 14.84 -14.93
N HIS A 202 -41.52 14.75 -13.87
CA HIS A 202 -42.81 15.39 -13.74
C HIS A 202 -42.87 16.18 -12.43
N THR A 203 -43.68 17.28 -12.39
CA THR A 203 -43.88 18.07 -11.18
C THR A 203 -44.51 17.24 -10.06
N ASN A 204 -45.50 16.43 -10.38
CA ASN A 204 -46.02 15.40 -9.44
C ASN A 204 -45.01 14.24 -9.35
N PRO A 205 -44.47 13.94 -8.14
CA PRO A 205 -43.54 12.85 -7.92
C PRO A 205 -44.01 11.48 -8.39
N ASP A 206 -45.33 11.19 -8.30
CA ASP A 206 -45.89 9.88 -8.63
C ASP A 206 -45.74 9.50 -10.11
N TYR A 207 -45.57 10.51 -10.97
CA TYR A 207 -45.36 10.33 -12.42
C TYR A 207 -43.92 10.35 -12.86
N ARG A 208 -42.96 10.53 -11.91
CA ARG A 208 -41.53 10.48 -12.24
C ARG A 208 -41.09 9.06 -12.51
N ARG A 209 -40.26 8.88 -13.53
CA ARG A 209 -39.70 7.57 -13.89
C ARG A 209 -38.22 7.77 -14.23
N ILE A 210 -37.37 6.99 -13.57
CA ILE A 210 -35.95 6.91 -13.90
C ILE A 210 -35.60 5.42 -13.94
N ASN A 211 -35.01 5.01 -15.04
CA ASN A 211 -34.37 3.70 -15.14
C ASN A 211 -32.92 3.87 -15.51
N MET A 212 -32.04 3.16 -14.81
CA MET A 212 -30.61 3.28 -14.94
C MET A 212 -29.97 1.90 -15.02
N MET A 213 -28.99 1.77 -15.91
CA MET A 213 -28.11 0.62 -15.97
C MET A 213 -26.84 0.94 -15.19
N THR A 214 -26.58 0.20 -14.12
CA THR A 214 -25.35 0.29 -13.33
C THR A 214 -24.39 -0.82 -13.75
N TYR A 215 -23.14 -0.45 -14.03
CA TYR A 215 -22.03 -1.38 -14.21
C TYR A 215 -21.08 -1.27 -13.03
N LYS A 216 -20.77 -2.40 -12.39
CA LYS A 216 -19.77 -2.53 -11.33
C LYS A 216 -18.51 -3.14 -11.92
N TRP A 217 -17.43 -2.41 -11.94
CA TRP A 217 -16.16 -2.86 -12.47
C TRP A 217 -15.17 -3.13 -11.35
N ASP A 218 -14.57 -4.32 -11.37
CA ASP A 218 -13.46 -4.66 -10.50
C ASP A 218 -12.16 -4.10 -11.09
N ASN A 219 -11.56 -3.13 -10.40
CA ASN A 219 -10.31 -2.49 -10.79
C ASN A 219 -9.08 -3.23 -10.25
N THR A 220 -9.25 -4.41 -9.65
CA THR A 220 -8.16 -5.16 -9.04
C THR A 220 -7.15 -5.61 -10.09
N ASN A 221 -5.90 -5.20 -9.92
CA ASN A 221 -4.80 -5.68 -10.74
C ASN A 221 -4.17 -6.93 -10.13
N TYR A 222 -4.61 -8.10 -10.54
CA TYR A 222 -4.07 -9.37 -10.06
C TYR A 222 -2.63 -9.66 -10.55
N GLN A 223 -2.14 -8.91 -11.56
CA GLN A 223 -0.78 -9.02 -12.09
C GLN A 223 0.23 -8.10 -11.38
N LEU A 224 -0.19 -7.41 -10.33
CA LEU A 224 0.65 -6.49 -9.58
C LEU A 224 1.88 -7.22 -9.02
N GLU A 225 3.03 -6.56 -9.11
CA GLU A 225 4.30 -7.01 -8.56
C GLU A 225 4.94 -5.87 -7.75
N PRO A 226 5.87 -6.15 -6.82
CA PRO A 226 6.57 -5.11 -6.08
C PRO A 226 7.36 -4.20 -7.01
N ALA A 227 7.34 -2.91 -6.72
CA ALA A 227 8.25 -1.99 -7.38
C ALA A 227 9.67 -2.26 -6.90
N ARG A 228 10.62 -2.48 -7.83
CA ARG A 228 12.01 -2.77 -7.53
C ARG A 228 12.90 -1.63 -7.99
N ASN A 229 13.68 -1.09 -7.07
CA ASN A 229 14.63 -0.03 -7.31
C ASN A 229 16.04 -0.50 -7.04
N MET A 230 16.97 -0.14 -7.90
CA MET A 230 18.40 -0.27 -7.68
C MET A 230 18.93 1.07 -7.16
N LYS A 231 19.71 1.03 -6.08
CA LYS A 231 20.39 2.19 -5.52
C LYS A 231 21.88 1.92 -5.47
N TRP A 232 22.68 2.96 -5.73
CA TRP A 232 24.10 2.95 -5.53
C TRP A 232 24.55 4.29 -4.96
N GLU A 233 25.61 4.26 -4.20
CA GLU A 233 26.22 5.47 -3.66
C GLU A 233 27.74 5.34 -3.62
N VAL A 234 28.41 6.48 -3.73
CA VAL A 234 29.85 6.62 -3.49
C VAL A 234 30.04 7.84 -2.61
N ARG A 235 30.85 7.70 -1.57
CA ARG A 235 31.13 8.76 -0.60
C ARG A 235 32.60 8.84 -0.32
N ALA A 236 33.10 10.05 -0.05
CA ALA A 236 34.43 10.35 0.50
C ALA A 236 34.24 11.25 1.72
N ASP A 237 34.81 10.84 2.83
CA ASP A 237 34.72 11.52 4.13
C ASP A 237 36.14 11.88 4.66
#